data_c28c45daf252d7a81ea9eaafd85ff5ab
#
_entry.id   c28c45daf252d7a81ea9eaafd85ff5ab
#
_cell.length_a   1.000
_cell.length_b   1.000
_cell.length_c   1.000
_cell.angle_alpha   90.00
_cell.angle_beta   90.00
_cell.angle_gamma   90.00
#
_symmetry.space_group_name_H-M   'P 1'
#
loop_
_entity.id
_entity.type
_entity.pdbx_description
1 polymer ?
#
loop_
_entity_poly.entity_id
_entity_poly.type
_entity_poly.pdbx_seq_one_letter_code
_entity_poly.pdbx_strand_id
1 'polypeptide(L)'
;MTKQYFQQPNQVMVTRHRRNFDQDHEGTDLAFGTLTGYPCCFSNMHQGWPKFTQHLWYATPDNGIAAIVYSPSEVTANVGDNVPVVISEDTYYPMDHQITFTIKEVRNKVKQVKFPFHLRVPKWCKQAEIRVNGKMEQTVK
;
A
#
# COMPACT_ATOMS: atom_id res chain seq x y z
N MET A 1 -13.43 -20.47 18.27
CA MET A 1 -12.32 -19.55 17.93
C MET A 1 -11.35 -20.30 17.06
N THR A 2 -11.02 -19.70 15.95
CA THR A 2 -10.08 -20.28 14.99
C THR A 2 -8.65 -20.07 15.45
N LYS A 3 -7.76 -20.93 15.07
CA LYS A 3 -6.33 -20.77 15.27
C LYS A 3 -5.83 -19.51 14.62
N GLN A 4 -4.89 -18.86 15.26
CA GLN A 4 -4.17 -17.75 14.67
C GLN A 4 -2.78 -18.21 14.24
N TYR A 5 -2.40 -17.80 13.05
CA TYR A 5 -1.07 -18.05 12.52
C TYR A 5 0.01 -17.31 13.31
N PHE A 6 -0.32 -16.09 13.75
CA PHE A 6 0.54 -15.28 14.59
C PHE A 6 -0.11 -15.04 15.94
N GLN A 7 0.60 -15.36 16.98
CA GLN A 7 0.21 -15.04 18.33
C GLN A 7 0.61 -13.60 18.64
N GLN A 8 -0.33 -12.83 19.15
CA GLN A 8 -0.06 -11.45 19.54
C GLN A 8 0.15 -11.37 21.06
N PRO A 9 1.00 -10.47 21.56
CA PRO A 9 1.28 -10.36 22.99
C PRO A 9 0.06 -10.06 23.85
N ASN A 10 -0.97 -9.45 23.27
CA ASN A 10 -2.23 -9.15 23.96
C ASN A 10 -3.27 -10.25 23.85
N GLN A 11 -2.97 -11.35 23.21
CA GLN A 11 -3.86 -12.50 23.18
C GLN A 11 -3.98 -13.14 24.56
N VAL A 12 -5.21 -13.34 24.96
CA VAL A 12 -5.52 -13.81 26.29
C VAL A 12 -5.49 -15.32 26.33
N MET A 13 -4.74 -15.85 27.30
CA MET A 13 -4.99 -17.17 27.83
C MET A 13 -4.84 -18.33 26.87
N VAL A 14 -3.76 -18.32 26.12
CA VAL A 14 -3.35 -19.44 25.25
C VAL A 14 -3.42 -20.80 25.99
N THR A 15 -3.06 -20.82 27.25
CA THR A 15 -3.09 -22.02 28.09
C THR A 15 -4.51 -22.54 28.42
N ARG A 16 -5.53 -21.72 28.27
CA ARG A 16 -6.94 -22.11 28.49
C ARG A 16 -7.61 -22.68 27.27
N HIS A 17 -7.00 -22.61 26.11
CA HIS A 17 -7.56 -23.23 24.92
C HIS A 17 -7.36 -24.74 24.96
N ARG A 18 -8.46 -25.45 24.80
CA ARG A 18 -8.39 -26.87 24.50
C ARG A 18 -7.71 -27.05 23.14
N ARG A 19 -6.79 -27.96 23.07
CA ARG A 19 -6.17 -28.41 21.82
C ARG A 19 -7.16 -29.22 20.99
N ASN A 20 -8.17 -28.59 20.48
CA ASN A 20 -9.15 -29.24 19.60
C ASN A 20 -8.79 -29.03 18.14
N PHE A 21 -7.56 -28.75 17.85
CA PHE A 21 -7.20 -28.37 16.52
C PHE A 21 -6.41 -29.49 15.90
N ASP A 22 -6.95 -30.05 14.85
CA ASP A 22 -6.31 -31.04 13.98
C ASP A 22 -5.21 -30.39 13.14
N GLN A 23 -4.27 -29.76 13.80
CA GLN A 23 -3.09 -29.26 13.13
C GLN A 23 -1.88 -29.71 13.92
N ASP A 24 -1.05 -30.38 13.23
CA ASP A 24 0.08 -31.09 13.74
C ASP A 24 1.29 -30.16 13.87
N HIS A 25 1.19 -29.21 14.81
CA HIS A 25 2.27 -28.26 15.07
C HIS A 25 2.95 -28.50 16.42
N GLU A 26 3.06 -29.77 16.79
CA GLU A 26 3.85 -30.24 17.95
C GLU A 26 3.59 -29.48 19.27
N GLY A 27 2.38 -28.97 19.41
CA GLY A 27 1.99 -28.35 20.66
C GLY A 27 2.40 -26.90 20.87
N THR A 28 2.99 -26.27 19.89
CA THR A 28 3.43 -24.85 20.00
C THR A 28 2.46 -23.87 19.35
N ASP A 29 1.38 -24.33 18.76
CA ASP A 29 0.41 -23.49 18.04
C ASP A 29 -0.25 -22.41 18.89
N LEU A 30 -0.30 -22.60 20.19
CA LEU A 30 -0.90 -21.68 21.14
C LEU A 30 0.14 -20.93 21.97
N ALA A 31 1.41 -21.11 21.68
CA ALA A 31 2.48 -20.41 22.36
C ALA A 31 2.78 -19.06 21.70
N PHE A 32 3.26 -18.12 22.51
CA PHE A 32 3.76 -16.84 22.01
C PHE A 32 5.25 -16.93 21.66
N GLY A 33 5.67 -16.08 20.73
CA GLY A 33 7.06 -15.93 20.36
C GLY A 33 7.54 -16.88 19.29
N THR A 34 8.83 -17.16 19.28
CA THR A 34 9.50 -17.89 18.21
C THR A 34 9.19 -19.38 18.15
N LEU A 35 8.59 -19.92 19.19
CA LEU A 35 8.23 -21.33 19.31
C LEU A 35 6.76 -21.59 18.99
N THR A 36 6.19 -20.82 18.07
CA THR A 36 4.76 -20.92 17.72
C THR A 36 4.41 -22.08 16.80
N GLY A 37 5.37 -22.84 16.32
CA GLY A 37 5.17 -23.87 15.30
C GLY A 37 5.10 -23.33 13.85
N TYR A 38 5.19 -22.00 13.67
CA TYR A 38 5.16 -21.34 12.36
C TYR A 38 6.39 -20.44 12.13
N PRO A 39 7.61 -20.95 12.20
CA PRO A 39 8.81 -20.11 12.11
C PRO A 39 8.93 -19.39 10.76
N CYS A 40 8.50 -20.00 9.66
CA CYS A 40 8.52 -19.38 8.34
C CYS A 40 7.59 -18.17 8.26
N CYS A 41 6.38 -18.27 8.76
CA CYS A 41 5.41 -17.19 8.75
C CYS A 41 5.84 -16.07 9.69
N PHE A 42 6.32 -16.41 10.86
CA PHE A 42 6.80 -15.46 11.86
C PHE A 42 7.99 -14.66 11.33
N SER A 43 8.96 -15.32 10.72
CA SER A 43 10.15 -14.67 10.15
C SER A 43 9.88 -13.84 8.91
N ASN A 44 8.75 -14.06 8.22
CA ASN A 44 8.40 -13.35 6.98
C ASN A 44 7.32 -12.28 7.16
N MET A 45 6.63 -12.23 8.28
CA MET A 45 5.54 -11.28 8.51
C MET A 45 5.97 -9.82 8.33
N HIS A 46 7.15 -9.47 8.79
CA HIS A 46 7.69 -8.11 8.72
C HIS A 46 7.92 -7.63 7.28
N GLN A 47 8.00 -8.54 6.30
CA GLN A 47 8.16 -8.18 4.89
C GLN A 47 6.91 -7.54 4.28
N GLY A 48 5.76 -7.66 4.93
CA GLY A 48 4.50 -7.13 4.43
C GLY A 48 4.55 -5.62 4.20
N TRP A 49 5.03 -4.86 5.17
CA TRP A 49 5.11 -3.40 5.08
C TRP A 49 6.10 -2.90 4.03
N PRO A 50 7.35 -3.36 3.97
CA PRO A 50 8.24 -2.97 2.88
C PRO A 50 7.70 -3.30 1.50
N LYS A 51 7.11 -4.48 1.32
CA LYS A 51 6.50 -4.86 0.04
C LYS A 51 5.29 -4.01 -0.31
N PHE A 52 4.45 -3.67 0.66
CA PHE A 52 3.34 -2.76 0.45
C PHE A 52 3.82 -1.40 -0.04
N THR A 53 4.79 -0.79 0.65
CA THR A 53 5.30 0.53 0.29
C THR A 53 6.03 0.55 -1.06
N GLN A 54 6.70 -0.54 -1.43
CA GLN A 54 7.34 -0.68 -2.74
C GLN A 54 6.34 -0.69 -3.91
N HIS A 55 5.07 -1.01 -3.66
CA HIS A 55 4.06 -1.21 -4.68
C HIS A 55 2.95 -0.13 -4.70
N LEU A 56 3.17 0.99 -4.04
CA LEU A 56 2.25 2.14 -4.11
C LEU A 56 2.33 2.81 -5.49
N TRP A 57 3.53 2.93 -6.02
CA TRP A 57 3.84 3.66 -7.25
C TRP A 57 4.65 2.81 -8.22
N TYR A 58 4.45 3.06 -9.52
CA TYR A 58 5.20 2.40 -10.58
C TYR A 58 5.62 3.40 -11.66
N ALA A 59 6.84 3.27 -12.15
CA ALA A 59 7.23 3.89 -13.39
C ALA A 59 6.52 3.20 -14.57
N THR A 60 6.14 3.97 -15.57
CA THR A 60 5.45 3.44 -16.75
C THR A 60 6.33 3.52 -18.01
N PRO A 61 6.10 2.63 -19.01
CA PRO A 61 6.94 2.59 -20.22
C PRO A 61 6.90 3.86 -21.07
N ASP A 62 5.90 4.71 -20.87
CA ASP A 62 5.70 5.99 -21.55
C ASP A 62 6.38 7.17 -20.82
N ASN A 63 7.37 6.89 -19.99
CA ASN A 63 8.09 7.86 -19.15
C ASN A 63 7.17 8.62 -18.18
N GLY A 64 6.09 7.98 -17.76
CA GLY A 64 5.15 8.48 -16.78
C GLY A 64 5.30 7.80 -15.42
N ILE A 65 4.29 8.01 -14.59
CA ILE A 65 4.16 7.39 -13.28
C ILE A 65 2.72 6.92 -13.04
N ALA A 66 2.56 5.83 -12.32
CA ALA A 66 1.27 5.28 -11.95
C ALA A 66 1.11 5.20 -10.43
N ALA A 67 0.01 5.75 -9.88
CA ALA A 67 -0.45 5.52 -8.52
C ALA A 67 -1.42 4.31 -8.54
N ILE A 68 -0.98 3.18 -7.96
CA ILE A 68 -1.69 1.90 -8.07
C ILE A 68 -2.39 1.53 -6.77
N VAL A 69 -1.76 1.79 -5.64
CA VAL A 69 -2.35 1.58 -4.32
C VAL A 69 -2.36 2.91 -3.58
N TYR A 70 -3.55 3.38 -3.26
CA TYR A 70 -3.71 4.68 -2.61
C TYR A 70 -3.40 4.61 -1.12
N SER A 71 -2.41 5.40 -0.71
CA SER A 71 -2.00 5.54 0.68
C SER A 71 -1.20 6.83 0.84
N PRO A 72 -1.29 7.54 1.97
CA PRO A 72 -0.47 8.72 2.21
C PRO A 72 1.00 8.40 1.97
N SER A 73 1.61 9.06 1.00
CA SER A 73 2.96 8.73 0.56
C SER A 73 3.61 9.88 -0.21
N GLU A 74 4.91 9.77 -0.40
CA GLU A 74 5.69 10.66 -1.26
C GLU A 74 6.60 9.82 -2.14
N VAL A 75 6.64 10.15 -3.41
CA VAL A 75 7.52 9.50 -4.38
C VAL A 75 8.42 10.53 -5.06
N THR A 76 9.69 10.17 -5.24
CA THR A 76 10.60 10.86 -6.14
C THR A 76 10.81 9.98 -7.37
N ALA A 77 10.49 10.51 -8.54
CA ALA A 77 10.57 9.76 -9.80
C ALA A 77 11.12 10.64 -10.93
N ASN A 78 11.78 10.01 -11.88
CA ASN A 78 12.15 10.66 -13.15
C ASN A 78 11.03 10.41 -14.16
N VAL A 79 10.49 11.50 -14.74
CA VAL A 79 9.36 11.44 -15.67
C VAL A 79 9.64 12.29 -16.92
N GLY A 80 8.86 12.05 -17.98
CA GLY A 80 9.04 12.76 -19.26
C GLY A 80 10.46 12.60 -19.81
N ASP A 81 11.13 13.71 -20.07
CA ASP A 81 12.52 13.73 -20.55
C ASP A 81 13.53 13.54 -19.40
N ASN A 82 13.28 12.56 -18.54
CA ASN A 82 14.11 12.22 -17.39
C ASN A 82 14.23 13.34 -16.35
N VAL A 83 13.16 14.08 -16.13
CA VAL A 83 13.10 15.17 -15.17
C VAL A 83 12.67 14.62 -13.80
N PRO A 84 13.46 14.81 -12.74
CA PRO A 84 13.09 14.39 -11.41
C PRO A 84 11.95 15.26 -10.83
N VAL A 85 10.89 14.62 -10.39
CA VAL A 85 9.74 15.24 -9.72
C VAL A 85 9.53 14.60 -8.35
N VAL A 86 8.95 15.38 -7.44
CA VAL A 86 8.47 14.90 -6.14
C VAL A 86 6.96 15.03 -6.11
N ILE A 87 6.27 13.93 -5.91
CA ILE A 87 4.81 13.88 -5.85
C ILE A 87 4.40 13.38 -4.48
N SER A 88 3.56 14.12 -3.76
CA SER A 88 2.92 13.64 -2.54
C SER A 88 1.49 13.24 -2.81
N GLU A 89 1.07 12.17 -2.20
CA GLU A 89 -0.30 11.70 -2.11
C GLU A 89 -0.83 11.92 -0.70
N ASP A 90 -1.94 12.63 -0.59
CA ASP A 90 -2.67 12.84 0.65
C ASP A 90 -4.08 12.26 0.52
N THR A 91 -4.42 11.34 1.42
CA THR A 91 -5.69 10.62 1.40
C THR A 91 -5.96 9.93 2.73
N TYR A 92 -7.23 9.72 3.04
CA TYR A 92 -7.71 8.81 4.08
C TYR A 92 -8.29 7.51 3.50
N TYR A 93 -7.99 7.21 2.24
CA TYR A 93 -8.46 5.97 1.61
C TYR A 93 -7.99 4.74 2.42
N PRO A 94 -8.85 3.74 2.68
CA PRO A 94 -10.20 3.54 2.13
C PRO A 94 -11.33 4.16 2.97
N MET A 95 -11.03 4.95 3.99
CA MET A 95 -12.04 5.54 4.89
C MET A 95 -12.70 6.78 4.27
N ASP A 96 -12.03 7.39 3.31
CA ASP A 96 -12.54 8.48 2.47
C ASP A 96 -12.28 8.15 1.00
N HIS A 97 -13.02 8.79 0.11
CA HIS A 97 -12.93 8.59 -1.34
C HIS A 97 -12.06 9.64 -2.04
N GLN A 98 -11.64 10.68 -1.34
CA GLN A 98 -10.81 11.74 -1.90
C GLN A 98 -9.33 11.38 -1.86
N ILE A 99 -8.65 11.60 -2.98
CA ILE A 99 -7.21 11.41 -3.12
C ILE A 99 -6.65 12.67 -3.76
N THR A 100 -5.70 13.30 -3.07
CA THR A 100 -5.07 14.54 -3.53
C THR A 100 -3.61 14.30 -3.85
N PHE A 101 -3.23 14.61 -5.08
CA PHE A 101 -1.84 14.56 -5.50
C PHE A 101 -1.29 15.98 -5.63
N THR A 102 -0.11 16.21 -5.08
CA THR A 102 0.59 17.48 -5.17
C THR A 102 1.98 17.27 -5.72
N ILE A 103 2.29 17.93 -6.83
CA ILE A 103 3.67 17.98 -7.33
C ILE A 103 4.40 19.08 -6.55
N LYS A 104 5.29 18.65 -5.65
CA LYS A 104 5.98 19.55 -4.72
C LYS A 104 7.19 20.24 -5.32
N GLU A 105 7.94 19.54 -6.14
CA GLU A 105 9.21 20.00 -6.68
C GLU A 105 9.47 19.40 -8.05
N VAL A 106 9.91 20.26 -8.96
CA VAL A 106 10.53 19.86 -10.23
C VAL A 106 11.98 20.29 -10.17
N ARG A 107 12.89 19.33 -10.06
CA ARG A 107 14.33 19.58 -9.92
C ARG A 107 14.94 19.94 -11.28
N ASN A 108 16.17 20.50 -11.26
CA ASN A 108 16.99 20.80 -12.43
C ASN A 108 16.63 22.02 -13.27
N LYS A 109 16.13 23.10 -12.65
CA LYS A 109 15.84 24.38 -13.33
C LYS A 109 14.88 24.26 -14.54
N VAL A 110 14.21 23.13 -14.69
CA VAL A 110 13.18 22.94 -15.70
C VAL A 110 11.92 23.66 -15.25
N LYS A 111 11.45 24.62 -16.03
CA LYS A 111 10.24 25.40 -15.66
C LYS A 111 8.95 24.60 -15.83
N GLN A 112 8.97 23.55 -16.64
CA GLN A 112 7.80 22.77 -16.96
C GLN A 112 8.22 21.36 -17.43
N VAL A 113 7.50 20.35 -16.98
CA VAL A 113 7.62 18.97 -17.45
C VAL A 113 6.24 18.45 -17.83
N LYS A 114 6.17 17.69 -18.93
CA LYS A 114 4.97 17.01 -19.36
C LYS A 114 5.20 15.49 -19.27
N PHE A 115 4.30 14.80 -18.60
CA PHE A 115 4.39 13.35 -18.45
C PHE A 115 2.99 12.73 -18.23
N PRO A 116 2.80 11.47 -18.60
CA PRO A 116 1.61 10.71 -18.26
C PRO A 116 1.53 10.44 -16.76
N PHE A 117 0.36 10.69 -16.18
CA PHE A 117 0.07 10.34 -14.80
C PHE A 117 -1.12 9.38 -14.76
N HIS A 118 -0.85 8.11 -14.48
CA HIS A 118 -1.84 7.05 -14.49
C HIS A 118 -2.45 6.86 -13.11
N LEU A 119 -3.76 6.88 -13.04
CA LEU A 119 -4.52 6.69 -11.81
C LEU A 119 -5.37 5.43 -11.91
N ARG A 120 -5.31 4.58 -10.92
CA ARG A 120 -6.14 3.39 -10.86
C ARG A 120 -7.56 3.73 -10.44
N VAL A 121 -8.53 3.41 -11.28
CA VAL A 121 -9.94 3.44 -10.89
C VAL A 121 -10.39 2.02 -10.51
N PRO A 122 -10.76 1.76 -9.24
CA PRO A 122 -11.22 0.45 -8.83
C PRO A 122 -12.49 0.03 -9.57
N LYS A 123 -12.62 -1.26 -9.90
CA LYS A 123 -13.78 -1.78 -10.64
C LYS A 123 -15.13 -1.51 -9.98
N TRP A 124 -15.16 -1.39 -8.67
CA TRP A 124 -16.38 -1.06 -7.93
C TRP A 124 -16.76 0.42 -7.98
N CYS A 125 -15.82 1.29 -8.36
CA CYS A 125 -16.07 2.72 -8.50
C CYS A 125 -16.84 2.96 -9.83
N LYS A 126 -18.09 3.35 -9.69
CA LYS A 126 -18.96 3.57 -10.86
C LYS A 126 -18.72 4.91 -11.55
N GLN A 127 -18.13 5.85 -10.83
CA GLN A 127 -17.84 7.19 -11.35
C GLN A 127 -16.66 7.77 -10.59
N ALA A 128 -15.61 8.15 -11.29
CA ALA A 128 -14.49 8.89 -10.74
C ALA A 128 -14.37 10.26 -11.44
N GLU A 129 -14.08 11.28 -10.65
CA GLU A 129 -13.86 12.65 -11.14
C GLU A 129 -12.40 13.01 -10.96
N ILE A 130 -11.78 13.55 -11.98
CA ILE A 130 -10.43 14.07 -11.95
C ILE A 130 -10.48 15.57 -12.07
N ARG A 131 -9.89 16.26 -11.11
CA ARG A 131 -9.78 17.73 -11.09
C ARG A 131 -8.31 18.14 -11.07
N VAL A 132 -7.95 19.10 -11.89
CA VAL A 132 -6.61 19.69 -11.94
C VAL A 132 -6.73 21.15 -11.54
N ASN A 133 -6.02 21.55 -10.49
CA ASN A 133 -6.08 22.91 -9.94
C ASN A 133 -7.53 23.41 -9.70
N GLY A 134 -8.37 22.52 -9.18
CA GLY A 134 -9.79 22.80 -8.89
C GLY A 134 -10.74 22.73 -10.08
N LYS A 135 -10.24 22.60 -11.32
CA LYS A 135 -11.06 22.47 -12.53
C LYS A 135 -11.32 21.00 -12.87
N MET A 136 -12.55 20.70 -13.25
CA MET A 136 -12.92 19.37 -13.74
C MET A 136 -12.25 19.11 -15.09
N GLU A 137 -11.49 18.04 -15.19
CA GLU A 137 -10.81 17.64 -16.43
C GLU A 137 -11.41 16.39 -17.04
N GLN A 138 -11.79 15.41 -16.21
CA GLN A 138 -12.29 14.14 -16.71
C GLN A 138 -13.26 13.49 -15.72
N THR A 139 -14.24 12.80 -16.29
CA THR A 139 -15.11 11.86 -15.56
C THR A 139 -14.94 10.47 -16.18
N VAL A 140 -14.63 9.48 -15.37
CA VAL A 140 -14.53 8.07 -15.77
C VAL A 140 -15.77 7.34 -15.26
N LYS A 141 -16.47 6.62 -16.13
CA LYS A 141 -17.68 5.83 -15.84
C LYS A 141 -17.41 4.35 -15.99
#